data_aaf781126dde0d1cb4bb0af3194a5ccb
#
_entry.id   aaf781126dde0d1cb4bb0af3194a5ccb
#
_cell.length_a   1.000
_cell.length_b   1.000
_cell.length_c   1.000
_cell.angle_alpha   90.00
_cell.angle_beta   90.00
_cell.angle_gamma   90.00
#
_symmetry.space_group_name_H-M   'P 1'
#
loop_
_entity.id
_entity.type
_entity.pdbx_description
1 polymer ?
#
loop_
_entity_poly.entity_id
_entity_poly.type
_entity_poly.pdbx_seq_one_letter_code
_entity_poly.pdbx_strand_id
1 'polypeptide(L)'
;MRNRGYAVGFVLSCWLAVALVLPLAGVADARSLDEAQAAYAEGRFTDAARIAESLGTSRGFALAAQSLTVHGYFIAARGEKEGRVARXXXDLLHISPVRADTGNAAAHLQLARATGRLAQTIGSFDAADRGYVEQIREATEDALRLDPGMAQAHISLARWHTGIVGKVGSFLARLTHGAREKDAIASLDRALELAPDAKDVPLQYALGLLELDEDEHREKAQSLLERSIAIPAKNAFERLLDKLARDRLKALEAPGG
;
A
#
# COMPACT_ATOMS: atom_id res chain seq x y z
N MET A 1 74.61 12.66 58.72
CA MET A 1 73.74 11.62 59.41
C MET A 1 72.34 11.78 58.89
N ARG A 2 71.81 10.64 58.41
CA ARG A 2 70.44 10.31 57.96
C ARG A 2 69.85 11.09 56.77
N ASN A 3 70.06 10.46 55.63
CA ASN A 3 69.31 10.66 54.38
C ASN A 3 67.82 10.24 54.57
N ARG A 4 66.92 11.06 54.07
CA ARG A 4 65.53 10.65 53.80
C ARG A 4 65.25 10.97 52.34
N GLY A 5 65.24 9.87 51.54
CA GLY A 5 64.81 9.99 50.15
C GLY A 5 63.30 10.09 50.06
N TYR A 6 62.85 11.01 49.21
CA TYR A 6 61.45 11.09 48.83
C TYR A 6 61.25 10.34 47.50
N ALA A 7 60.45 9.31 47.56
CA ALA A 7 60.01 8.57 46.36
C ALA A 7 58.91 9.36 45.68
N VAL A 8 59.13 9.77 44.43
CA VAL A 8 58.11 10.39 43.58
C VAL A 8 57.30 9.28 42.91
N GLY A 9 56.04 9.13 43.37
CA GLY A 9 55.14 8.17 42.79
C GLY A 9 54.59 8.69 41.43
N PHE A 10 54.85 7.96 40.36
CA PHE A 10 54.28 8.16 39.06
C PHE A 10 52.83 7.63 39.05
N VAL A 11 51.85 8.52 39.03
CA VAL A 11 50.44 8.13 38.83
C VAL A 11 50.20 8.04 37.33
N LEU A 12 50.17 6.83 36.81
CA LEU A 12 49.66 6.55 35.46
C LEU A 12 48.14 6.75 35.45
N SER A 13 47.69 7.89 34.90
CA SER A 13 46.25 8.09 34.60
C SER A 13 45.90 7.26 33.39
N CYS A 14 45.19 6.14 33.63
CA CYS A 14 44.62 5.28 32.61
C CYS A 14 43.39 6.01 32.05
N TRP A 15 43.51 6.66 30.90
CA TRP A 15 42.37 7.21 30.17
C TRP A 15 41.64 6.04 29.47
N LEU A 16 40.57 5.55 30.08
CA LEU A 16 39.65 4.67 29.43
C LEU A 16 38.92 5.48 28.36
N ALA A 17 39.34 5.32 27.11
CA ALA A 17 38.61 5.80 25.96
C ALA A 17 37.33 4.93 25.83
N VAL A 18 36.24 5.44 26.38
CA VAL A 18 34.90 4.87 26.10
C VAL A 18 34.59 5.22 24.67
N ALA A 19 34.88 4.30 23.76
CA ALA A 19 34.42 4.40 22.38
C ALA A 19 32.88 4.35 22.41
N LEU A 20 32.27 5.51 22.15
CA LEU A 20 30.82 5.62 21.98
C LEU A 20 30.46 4.86 20.70
N VAL A 21 30.14 3.60 20.83
CA VAL A 21 29.59 2.82 19.71
C VAL A 21 28.17 3.30 19.49
N LEU A 22 28.03 4.35 18.66
CA LEU A 22 26.71 4.74 18.19
C LEU A 22 26.13 3.57 17.37
N PRO A 23 24.88 3.20 17.58
CA PRO A 23 24.34 2.06 16.87
C PRO A 23 24.28 2.35 15.37
N LEU A 24 24.98 1.54 14.59
CA LEU A 24 24.91 1.52 13.11
C LEU A 24 23.58 0.92 12.62
N ALA A 25 22.65 0.67 13.54
CA ALA A 25 21.36 0.05 13.24
C ALA A 25 20.57 0.82 12.16
N GLY A 26 20.58 2.15 12.22
CA GLY A 26 19.84 2.97 11.25
C GLY A 26 20.36 2.87 9.81
N VAL A 27 21.67 2.67 9.63
CA VAL A 27 22.27 2.55 8.28
C VAL A 27 22.00 1.17 7.68
N ALA A 28 22.09 0.13 8.52
CA ALA A 28 21.79 -1.23 8.08
C ALA A 28 20.30 -1.36 7.69
N ASP A 29 19.43 -0.74 8.47
CA ASP A 29 17.98 -0.73 8.24
C ASP A 29 17.62 -0.01 6.93
N ALA A 30 18.27 1.13 6.66
CA ALA A 30 18.08 1.89 5.42
C ALA A 30 18.52 1.07 4.19
N ARG A 31 19.68 0.43 4.26
CA ARG A 31 20.20 -0.41 3.16
C ARG A 31 19.26 -1.60 2.85
N SER A 32 18.72 -2.22 3.87
CA SER A 32 17.81 -3.36 3.70
C SER A 32 16.45 -2.92 3.16
N LEU A 33 15.99 -1.71 3.51
CA LEU A 33 14.76 -1.14 2.93
C LEU A 33 14.97 -0.82 1.45
N ASP A 34 16.12 -0.22 1.09
CA ASP A 34 16.48 0.06 -0.30
C ASP A 34 16.57 -1.24 -1.12
N GLU A 35 17.13 -2.30 -0.53
CA GLU A 35 17.22 -3.63 -1.14
C GLU A 35 15.82 -4.21 -1.41
N ALA A 36 14.91 -4.08 -0.44
CA ALA A 36 13.53 -4.52 -0.60
C ALA A 36 12.81 -3.71 -1.70
N GLN A 37 13.05 -2.40 -1.75
CA GLN A 37 12.48 -1.52 -2.79
C GLN A 37 13.04 -1.86 -4.18
N ALA A 38 14.34 -2.17 -4.27
CA ALA A 38 14.96 -2.60 -5.52
C ALA A 38 14.33 -3.93 -6.01
N ALA A 39 14.17 -4.89 -5.12
CA ALA A 39 13.52 -6.17 -5.44
C ALA A 39 12.08 -5.94 -5.92
N TYR A 40 11.34 -5.03 -5.28
CA TYR A 40 9.99 -4.64 -5.70
C TYR A 40 9.99 -4.03 -7.11
N ALA A 41 10.91 -3.10 -7.37
CA ALA A 41 11.02 -2.41 -8.66
C ALA A 41 11.36 -3.38 -9.80
N GLU A 42 12.12 -4.44 -9.50
CA GLU A 42 12.47 -5.50 -10.44
C GLU A 42 11.34 -6.51 -10.66
N GLY A 43 10.32 -6.53 -9.79
CA GLY A 43 9.20 -7.46 -9.87
C GLY A 43 9.39 -8.73 -9.03
N ARG A 44 10.44 -8.79 -8.22
CA ARG A 44 10.69 -9.89 -7.28
C ARG A 44 9.88 -9.65 -5.98
N PHE A 45 8.54 -9.61 -6.13
CA PHE A 45 7.64 -9.17 -5.06
C PHE A 45 7.69 -10.04 -3.80
N THR A 46 7.87 -11.35 -3.95
CA THR A 46 8.01 -12.26 -2.80
C THR A 46 9.33 -12.05 -2.05
N ASP A 47 10.42 -11.78 -2.78
CA ASP A 47 11.71 -11.43 -2.17
C ASP A 47 11.63 -10.07 -1.47
N ALA A 48 11.04 -9.07 -2.15
CA ALA A 48 10.80 -7.75 -1.56
C ALA A 48 10.04 -7.86 -0.24
N ALA A 49 8.98 -8.68 -0.21
CA ALA A 49 8.19 -8.91 1.00
C ALA A 49 9.03 -9.53 2.11
N ARG A 50 9.79 -10.58 1.80
CA ARG A 50 10.63 -11.30 2.77
C ARG A 50 11.71 -10.38 3.36
N ILE A 51 12.39 -9.61 2.51
CA ILE A 51 13.44 -8.66 2.96
C ILE A 51 12.78 -7.59 3.85
N ALA A 52 11.70 -6.98 3.38
CA ALA A 52 11.01 -5.90 4.09
C ALA A 52 10.47 -6.35 5.45
N GLU A 53 9.88 -7.56 5.51
CA GLU A 53 9.37 -8.16 6.76
C GLU A 53 10.49 -8.38 7.78
N SER A 54 11.68 -8.82 7.33
CA SER A 54 12.81 -9.10 8.22
C SER A 54 13.34 -7.85 8.95
N LEU A 55 12.97 -6.65 8.50
CA LEU A 55 13.35 -5.39 9.17
C LEU A 55 12.63 -5.18 10.49
N GLY A 56 11.46 -5.77 10.68
CA GLY A 56 10.66 -5.60 11.90
C GLY A 56 10.15 -4.19 12.15
N THR A 57 10.22 -3.32 11.15
CA THR A 57 9.79 -1.91 11.25
C THR A 57 8.44 -1.69 10.59
N SER A 58 7.73 -0.63 11.00
CA SER A 58 6.45 -0.25 10.39
C SER A 58 6.60 -0.03 8.88
N ARG A 59 7.68 0.60 8.43
CA ARG A 59 7.96 0.81 6.99
C ARG A 59 8.22 -0.52 6.27
N GLY A 60 8.96 -1.42 6.90
CA GLY A 60 9.21 -2.76 6.36
C GLY A 60 7.90 -3.53 6.20
N PHE A 61 7.08 -3.59 7.23
CA PHE A 61 5.79 -4.28 7.17
C PHE A 61 4.86 -3.67 6.09
N ALA A 62 4.86 -2.33 5.95
CA ALA A 62 4.06 -1.68 4.90
C ALA A 62 4.52 -2.10 3.50
N LEU A 63 5.84 -2.14 3.24
CA LEU A 63 6.39 -2.58 1.95
C LEU A 63 6.15 -4.08 1.71
N ALA A 64 6.26 -4.89 2.76
CA ALA A 64 5.96 -6.33 2.67
C ALA A 64 4.49 -6.55 2.26
N ALA A 65 3.57 -5.86 2.93
CA ALA A 65 2.13 -5.92 2.63
C ALA A 65 1.84 -5.46 1.20
N GLN A 66 2.45 -4.36 0.77
CA GLN A 66 2.33 -3.86 -0.60
C GLN A 66 2.81 -4.92 -1.62
N SER A 67 3.98 -5.50 -1.37
CA SER A 67 4.61 -6.48 -2.27
C SER A 67 3.74 -7.73 -2.42
N LEU A 68 3.22 -8.26 -1.32
CA LEU A 68 2.34 -9.42 -1.34
C LEU A 68 0.99 -9.12 -1.99
N THR A 69 0.46 -7.91 -1.79
CA THR A 69 -0.78 -7.47 -2.45
C THR A 69 -0.61 -7.46 -3.98
N VAL A 70 0.50 -6.90 -4.47
CA VAL A 70 0.81 -6.86 -5.91
C VAL A 70 1.02 -8.29 -6.44
N HIS A 71 1.79 -9.11 -5.74
CA HIS A 71 2.01 -10.50 -6.12
C HIS A 71 0.68 -11.26 -6.22
N GLY A 72 -0.16 -11.14 -5.21
CA GLY A 72 -1.46 -11.82 -5.17
C GLY A 72 -2.42 -11.37 -6.28
N TYR A 73 -2.43 -10.09 -6.56
CA TYR A 73 -3.36 -9.53 -7.57
C TYR A 73 -2.93 -9.84 -9.00
N PHE A 74 -1.64 -9.70 -9.32
CA PHE A 74 -1.16 -9.74 -10.71
C PHE A 74 -0.45 -11.05 -11.09
N ILE A 75 0.19 -11.72 -10.14
CA ILE A 75 1.13 -12.83 -10.44
C ILE A 75 0.58 -14.19 -10.01
N ALA A 76 -0.02 -14.26 -8.81
CA ALA A 76 -0.53 -15.54 -8.30
C ALA A 76 -1.67 -16.06 -9.19
N ALA A 77 -1.57 -17.31 -9.61
CA ALA A 77 -2.63 -17.96 -10.38
C ALA A 77 -3.90 -18.09 -9.52
N ARG A 78 -5.05 -17.95 -10.17
CA ARG A 78 -6.35 -18.15 -9.51
C ARG A 78 -6.47 -19.58 -8.96
N GLY A 79 -7.21 -19.72 -7.88
CA GLY A 79 -7.45 -21.02 -7.24
C GLY A 79 -6.66 -21.21 -5.95
N GLU A 80 -5.98 -22.35 -5.81
CA GLU A 80 -5.28 -22.75 -4.57
C GLU A 80 -4.29 -21.68 -4.03
N LYS A 81 -3.71 -20.92 -4.95
CA LYS A 81 -2.77 -19.83 -4.57
C LYS A 81 -3.49 -18.60 -4.01
N GLU A 82 -4.74 -18.35 -4.40
CA GLU A 82 -5.54 -17.25 -3.82
C GLU A 82 -5.75 -17.45 -2.32
N GLY A 83 -6.04 -18.66 -1.89
CA GLY A 83 -6.20 -19.00 -0.47
C GLY A 83 -4.92 -18.77 0.32
N ARG A 84 -3.74 -18.99 -0.27
CA ARG A 84 -2.45 -18.74 0.39
C ARG A 84 -2.17 -17.24 0.50
N VAL A 85 -2.48 -16.49 -0.53
CA VAL A 85 -2.33 -15.02 -0.52
C VAL A 85 -3.30 -14.39 0.49
N ALA A 86 -4.53 -14.89 0.55
CA ALA A 86 -5.53 -14.45 1.53
C ALA A 86 -5.05 -14.72 2.98
N ARG A 87 -4.40 -15.83 3.21
CA ARG A 87 -3.75 -16.12 4.49
C ARG A 87 -2.62 -15.16 4.81
N UNK A 88 -1.96 -14.92 3.96
CA UNK A 88 -0.92 -14.02 4.11
C UNK A 88 -1.40 -12.67 4.40
N UNK A 89 -2.42 -12.51 3.96
CA UNK A 89 -2.94 -11.30 4.30
C UNK A 89 -3.46 -11.25 5.72
N UNK A 90 -3.80 -12.19 5.95
CA UNK A 90 -4.21 -12.36 7.26
C UNK A 90 -3.09 -12.38 8.23
N ASP A 91 -2.18 -13.00 8.00
CA ASP A 91 -1.00 -13.00 8.86
C ASP A 91 -0.39 -11.60 8.96
N LEU A 92 -0.29 -10.89 7.85
CA LEU A 92 0.17 -9.50 7.84
C LEU A 92 -0.75 -8.56 8.63
N LEU A 93 -2.04 -8.82 8.62
CA LEU A 93 -3.01 -8.06 9.42
C LEU A 93 -2.78 -8.31 10.92
N HIS A 94 -2.38 -9.51 11.29
CA HIS A 94 -2.04 -9.85 12.67
C HIS A 94 -0.70 -9.25 13.13
N ILE A 95 0.26 -9.12 12.23
CA ILE A 95 1.55 -8.44 12.47
C ILE A 95 1.40 -6.92 12.26
N SER A 96 0.24 -6.40 12.34
CA SER A 96 -0.19 -5.05 11.92
C SER A 96 0.94 -4.00 11.94
N PRO A 97 1.35 -3.49 10.78
CA PRO A 97 2.31 -2.39 10.73
C PRO A 97 1.81 -1.14 11.48
N VAL A 98 0.49 -1.02 11.63
CA VAL A 98 -0.15 0.04 12.44
C VAL A 98 0.18 -0.14 13.92
N ARG A 99 0.25 -1.39 14.44
CA ARG A 99 0.63 -1.65 15.84
C ARG A 99 2.08 -1.25 16.12
N ALA A 100 2.95 -1.35 15.12
CA ALA A 100 4.35 -0.94 15.25
C ALA A 100 4.51 0.58 15.27
N ASP A 101 3.64 1.29 14.54
CA ASP A 101 3.66 2.77 14.48
C ASP A 101 2.30 3.30 14.01
N THR A 102 1.49 3.75 14.96
CA THR A 102 0.16 4.31 14.69
C THR A 102 0.19 5.63 13.93
N GLY A 103 1.36 6.29 13.83
CA GLY A 103 1.56 7.52 13.08
C GLY A 103 1.98 7.31 11.62
N ASN A 104 2.05 6.08 11.16
CA ASN A 104 2.51 5.76 9.80
C ASN A 104 1.33 5.66 8.81
N ALA A 105 1.08 6.73 8.04
CA ALA A 105 -0.01 6.77 7.05
C ALA A 105 0.06 5.62 6.04
N ALA A 106 1.28 5.27 5.59
CA ALA A 106 1.47 4.17 4.64
C ALA A 106 1.06 2.83 5.25
N ALA A 107 1.29 2.62 6.55
CA ALA A 107 0.90 1.39 7.24
C ALA A 107 -0.64 1.26 7.29
N HIS A 108 -1.35 2.35 7.60
CA HIS A 108 -2.81 2.38 7.58
C HIS A 108 -3.35 2.09 6.17
N LEU A 109 -2.75 2.70 5.13
CA LEU A 109 -3.15 2.44 3.75
C LEU A 109 -2.96 0.96 3.37
N GLN A 110 -1.82 0.36 3.75
CA GLN A 110 -1.58 -1.06 3.44
C GLN A 110 -2.53 -1.98 4.21
N LEU A 111 -2.92 -1.62 5.44
CA LEU A 111 -3.95 -2.34 6.19
C LEU A 111 -5.28 -2.32 5.42
N ALA A 112 -5.70 -1.14 4.96
CA ALA A 112 -6.93 -0.99 4.16
C ALA A 112 -6.89 -1.86 2.89
N ARG A 113 -5.78 -1.82 2.17
CA ARG A 113 -5.60 -2.58 0.92
C ARG A 113 -5.58 -4.10 1.14
N ALA A 114 -4.87 -4.55 2.18
CA ALA A 114 -4.80 -5.97 2.51
C ALA A 114 -6.17 -6.49 2.95
N THR A 115 -6.89 -5.73 3.80
CA THR A 115 -8.26 -6.06 4.21
C THR A 115 -9.20 -6.10 3.00
N GLY A 116 -9.09 -5.11 2.10
CA GLY A 116 -9.88 -5.06 0.87
C GLY A 116 -9.62 -6.26 -0.03
N ARG A 117 -8.36 -6.68 -0.15
CA ARG A 117 -8.01 -7.87 -0.93
C ARG A 117 -8.57 -9.15 -0.30
N LEU A 118 -8.46 -9.27 1.02
CA LEU A 118 -9.04 -10.40 1.75
C LEU A 118 -10.57 -10.42 1.59
N ALA A 119 -11.23 -9.28 1.71
CA ALA A 119 -12.68 -9.14 1.52
C ALA A 119 -13.12 -9.63 0.12
N GLN A 120 -12.36 -9.30 -0.92
CA GLN A 120 -12.62 -9.77 -2.28
C GLN A 120 -12.49 -11.30 -2.41
N THR A 121 -11.58 -11.89 -1.66
CA THR A 121 -11.30 -13.34 -1.72
C THR A 121 -12.36 -14.16 -1.02
N ILE A 122 -12.86 -13.69 0.13
CA ILE A 122 -13.86 -14.44 0.93
C ILE A 122 -15.31 -14.16 0.50
N GLY A 123 -15.50 -13.09 -0.26
CA GLY A 123 -16.82 -12.69 -0.73
C GLY A 123 -17.49 -11.62 0.15
N SER A 124 -18.44 -10.91 -0.43
CA SER A 124 -19.05 -9.72 0.17
C SER A 124 -19.79 -10.01 1.49
N PHE A 125 -20.47 -11.14 1.58
CA PHE A 125 -21.24 -11.52 2.77
C PHE A 125 -20.32 -11.73 3.97
N ASP A 126 -19.31 -12.59 3.80
CA ASP A 126 -18.34 -12.90 4.87
C ASP A 126 -17.52 -11.67 5.25
N ALA A 127 -17.19 -10.83 4.27
CA ALA A 127 -16.45 -9.59 4.52
C ALA A 127 -17.27 -8.60 5.37
N ALA A 128 -18.57 -8.48 5.10
CA ALA A 128 -19.46 -7.61 5.88
C ALA A 128 -19.65 -8.15 7.31
N ASP A 129 -19.89 -9.46 7.43
CA ASP A 129 -20.07 -10.11 8.74
C ASP A 129 -18.85 -9.95 9.65
N ARG A 130 -17.66 -9.91 9.06
CA ARG A 130 -16.38 -9.71 9.78
C ARG A 130 -16.01 -8.24 10.00
N GLY A 131 -16.85 -7.30 9.57
CA GLY A 131 -16.61 -5.86 9.74
C GLY A 131 -15.50 -5.32 8.84
N TYR A 132 -15.11 -6.06 7.79
CA TYR A 132 -14.00 -5.62 6.91
C TYR A 132 -14.37 -4.36 6.11
N VAL A 133 -15.64 -4.17 5.81
CA VAL A 133 -16.11 -2.98 5.08
C VAL A 133 -15.77 -1.70 5.88
N GLU A 134 -16.09 -1.71 7.15
CA GLU A 134 -15.81 -0.60 8.08
C GLU A 134 -14.31 -0.46 8.34
N GLN A 135 -13.62 -1.57 8.54
CA GLN A 135 -12.17 -1.57 8.78
C GLN A 135 -11.39 -0.94 7.60
N ILE A 136 -11.79 -1.23 6.36
CA ILE A 136 -11.16 -0.64 5.16
C ILE A 136 -11.35 0.88 5.19
N ARG A 137 -12.57 1.34 5.47
CA ARG A 137 -12.88 2.78 5.54
C ARG A 137 -12.05 3.46 6.63
N GLU A 138 -12.14 2.95 7.86
CA GLU A 138 -11.42 3.51 9.02
C GLU A 138 -9.90 3.60 8.76
N ALA A 139 -9.29 2.52 8.30
CA ALA A 139 -7.86 2.52 8.01
C ALA A 139 -7.51 3.51 6.89
N THR A 140 -8.37 3.66 5.89
CA THR A 140 -8.16 4.65 4.82
C THR A 140 -8.29 6.08 5.34
N GLU A 141 -9.30 6.34 6.17
CA GLU A 141 -9.51 7.66 6.80
C GLU A 141 -8.35 8.01 7.75
N ASP A 142 -7.82 7.04 8.49
CA ASP A 142 -6.63 7.22 9.33
C ASP A 142 -5.41 7.60 8.48
N ALA A 143 -5.21 6.94 7.34
CA ALA A 143 -4.12 7.29 6.42
C ALA A 143 -4.28 8.74 5.94
N LEU A 144 -5.48 9.15 5.58
CA LEU A 144 -5.78 10.52 5.11
C LEU A 144 -5.66 11.56 6.22
N ARG A 145 -5.99 11.19 7.46
CA ARG A 145 -5.83 12.08 8.62
C ARG A 145 -4.35 12.35 8.91
N LEU A 146 -3.51 11.32 8.73
CA LEU A 146 -2.06 11.42 8.93
C LEU A 146 -1.36 12.10 7.74
N ASP A 147 -1.84 11.85 6.52
CA ASP A 147 -1.29 12.45 5.31
C ASP A 147 -2.43 12.78 4.31
N PRO A 148 -3.02 13.97 4.42
CA PRO A 148 -4.09 14.39 3.49
C PRO A 148 -3.61 14.55 2.02
N GLY A 149 -2.30 14.57 1.80
CA GLY A 149 -1.69 14.65 0.47
C GLY A 149 -1.43 13.30 -0.19
N MET A 150 -1.80 12.20 0.47
CA MET A 150 -1.53 10.85 -0.04
C MET A 150 -2.55 10.46 -1.12
N ALA A 151 -2.21 10.67 -2.40
CA ALA A 151 -3.06 10.32 -3.55
C ALA A 151 -3.57 8.88 -3.47
N GLN A 152 -2.72 7.96 -3.00
CA GLN A 152 -3.05 6.54 -2.90
C GLN A 152 -4.15 6.25 -1.88
N ALA A 153 -4.25 7.04 -0.82
CA ALA A 153 -5.30 6.89 0.18
C ALA A 153 -6.64 7.45 -0.37
N HIS A 154 -6.60 8.53 -1.13
CA HIS A 154 -7.78 9.03 -1.84
C HIS A 154 -8.31 7.97 -2.83
N ILE A 155 -7.42 7.29 -3.58
CA ILE A 155 -7.81 6.17 -4.45
C ILE A 155 -8.48 5.05 -3.62
N SER A 156 -7.89 4.71 -2.46
CA SER A 156 -8.43 3.66 -1.59
C SER A 156 -9.85 4.01 -1.11
N LEU A 157 -10.06 5.27 -0.70
CA LEU A 157 -11.38 5.76 -0.27
C LEU A 157 -12.38 5.71 -1.43
N ALA A 158 -11.98 6.17 -2.61
CA ALA A 158 -12.81 6.12 -3.81
C ALA A 158 -13.23 4.66 -4.12
N ARG A 159 -12.26 3.74 -4.10
CA ARG A 159 -12.50 2.32 -4.37
C ARG A 159 -13.45 1.69 -3.34
N TRP A 160 -13.39 2.15 -2.07
CA TRP A 160 -14.36 1.73 -1.05
C TRP A 160 -15.78 2.19 -1.44
N HIS A 161 -15.94 3.45 -1.83
CA HIS A 161 -17.24 3.99 -2.28
C HIS A 161 -17.75 3.27 -3.53
N THR A 162 -16.92 3.16 -4.59
CA THR A 162 -17.34 2.53 -5.86
C THR A 162 -17.70 1.07 -5.67
N GLY A 163 -16.89 0.34 -4.88
CA GLY A 163 -17.10 -1.09 -4.65
C GLY A 163 -18.40 -1.41 -3.92
N ILE A 164 -18.88 -0.50 -3.05
CA ILE A 164 -20.17 -0.69 -2.37
C ILE A 164 -21.31 -0.24 -3.30
N VAL A 165 -21.19 0.95 -3.91
CA VAL A 165 -22.21 1.49 -4.82
C VAL A 165 -22.46 0.52 -5.98
N GLY A 166 -21.41 0.02 -6.62
CA GLY A 166 -21.52 -0.91 -7.74
C GLY A 166 -22.17 -2.26 -7.38
N LYS A 167 -22.04 -2.67 -6.11
CA LYS A 167 -22.61 -3.96 -5.66
C LYS A 167 -24.07 -3.88 -5.23
N VAL A 168 -24.45 -2.82 -4.52
CA VAL A 168 -25.78 -2.74 -3.89
C VAL A 168 -26.62 -1.56 -4.42
N GLY A 169 -26.06 -0.76 -5.29
CA GLY A 169 -26.70 0.46 -5.82
C GLY A 169 -26.63 1.65 -4.86
N SER A 170 -26.72 2.84 -5.42
CA SER A 170 -26.48 4.12 -4.71
C SER A 170 -27.37 4.30 -3.47
N PHE A 171 -28.65 3.89 -3.53
CA PHE A 171 -29.59 4.06 -2.41
C PHE A 171 -29.18 3.22 -1.20
N LEU A 172 -28.98 1.90 -1.40
CA LEU A 172 -28.61 0.98 -0.31
C LEU A 172 -27.20 1.29 0.21
N ALA A 173 -26.26 1.57 -0.69
CA ALA A 173 -24.89 1.94 -0.32
C ALA A 173 -24.86 3.11 0.67
N ARG A 174 -25.64 4.14 0.37
CA ARG A 174 -25.76 5.32 1.24
C ARG A 174 -26.42 4.98 2.58
N LEU A 175 -27.48 4.19 2.55
CA LEU A 175 -28.26 3.87 3.75
C LEU A 175 -27.47 2.97 4.72
N THR A 176 -26.76 1.97 4.20
CA THR A 176 -26.11 0.94 5.04
C THR A 176 -24.69 1.31 5.47
N HIS A 177 -23.91 1.94 4.57
CA HIS A 177 -22.50 2.22 4.80
C HIS A 177 -22.13 3.71 4.65
N GLY A 178 -23.05 4.55 4.17
CA GLY A 178 -22.75 5.94 3.85
C GLY A 178 -21.95 6.11 2.55
N ALA A 179 -21.81 5.05 1.77
CA ALA A 179 -21.05 5.12 0.52
C ALA A 179 -21.84 5.88 -0.55
N ARG A 180 -21.14 6.77 -1.29
CA ARG A 180 -21.78 7.65 -2.28
C ARG A 180 -20.87 7.80 -3.51
N GLU A 181 -21.49 7.78 -4.66
CA GLU A 181 -20.81 8.01 -5.95
C GLU A 181 -20.08 9.35 -5.99
N LYS A 182 -20.74 10.44 -5.58
CA LYS A 182 -20.14 11.77 -5.58
C LYS A 182 -18.88 11.85 -4.71
N ASP A 183 -18.81 11.10 -3.61
CA ASP A 183 -17.66 11.08 -2.71
C ASP A 183 -16.52 10.23 -3.33
N ALA A 184 -16.88 9.19 -4.10
CA ALA A 184 -15.92 8.44 -4.89
C ALA A 184 -15.25 9.34 -5.94
N ILE A 185 -16.07 10.05 -6.72
CA ILE A 185 -15.59 10.94 -7.79
C ILE A 185 -14.72 12.06 -7.20
N ALA A 186 -15.15 12.69 -6.11
CA ALA A 186 -14.36 13.75 -5.45
C ALA A 186 -13.00 13.22 -4.98
N SER A 187 -12.95 11.99 -4.44
CA SER A 187 -11.70 11.38 -4.01
C SER A 187 -10.79 11.06 -5.20
N LEU A 188 -11.35 10.60 -6.33
CA LEU A 188 -10.59 10.33 -7.55
C LEU A 188 -10.04 11.63 -8.17
N ASP A 189 -10.85 12.69 -8.20
CA ASP A 189 -10.41 14.01 -8.66
C ASP A 189 -9.24 14.49 -7.80
N ARG A 190 -9.38 14.36 -6.47
CA ARG A 190 -8.33 14.77 -5.54
C ARG A 190 -7.03 13.97 -5.74
N ALA A 191 -7.13 12.66 -5.96
CA ALA A 191 -5.96 11.83 -6.26
C ALA A 191 -5.27 12.30 -7.55
N LEU A 192 -6.04 12.64 -8.57
CA LEU A 192 -5.52 13.10 -9.86
C LEU A 192 -4.83 14.47 -9.76
N GLU A 193 -5.35 15.37 -8.91
CA GLU A 193 -4.70 16.65 -8.59
C GLU A 193 -3.37 16.45 -7.87
N LEU A 194 -3.33 15.54 -6.90
CA LEU A 194 -2.16 15.29 -6.05
C LEU A 194 -1.03 14.58 -6.80
N ALA A 195 -1.36 13.70 -7.75
CA ALA A 195 -0.37 12.91 -8.45
C ALA A 195 -0.73 12.75 -9.94
N PRO A 196 -0.72 13.85 -10.71
CA PRO A 196 -1.17 13.83 -12.13
C PRO A 196 -0.30 12.97 -13.04
N ASP A 197 0.96 12.73 -12.66
CA ASP A 197 1.95 11.98 -13.44
C ASP A 197 2.17 10.55 -12.91
N ALA A 198 1.37 10.11 -11.95
CA ALA A 198 1.43 8.74 -11.43
C ALA A 198 0.53 7.84 -12.29
N LYS A 199 1.13 6.85 -12.95
CA LYS A 199 0.45 5.96 -13.91
C LYS A 199 -0.81 5.29 -13.34
N ASP A 200 -0.78 4.92 -12.07
CA ASP A 200 -1.88 4.21 -11.42
C ASP A 200 -3.10 5.10 -11.15
N VAL A 201 -2.93 6.42 -11.02
CA VAL A 201 -4.03 7.32 -10.64
C VAL A 201 -5.10 7.37 -11.74
N PRO A 202 -4.78 7.73 -13.01
CA PRO A 202 -5.81 7.70 -14.05
C PRO A 202 -6.36 6.29 -14.31
N LEU A 203 -5.53 5.24 -14.16
CA LEU A 203 -6.03 3.87 -14.26
C LEU A 203 -7.09 3.57 -13.19
N GLN A 204 -6.80 3.87 -11.92
CA GLN A 204 -7.74 3.61 -10.82
C GLN A 204 -9.01 4.46 -10.95
N TYR A 205 -8.87 5.69 -11.47
CA TYR A 205 -10.03 6.53 -11.76
C TYR A 205 -10.92 5.85 -12.81
N ALA A 206 -10.34 5.42 -13.93
CA ALA A 206 -11.10 4.72 -14.98
C ALA A 206 -11.82 3.49 -14.42
N LEU A 207 -11.10 2.65 -13.66
CA LEU A 207 -11.68 1.44 -13.06
C LEU A 207 -12.81 1.76 -12.08
N GLY A 208 -12.68 2.84 -11.31
CA GLY A 208 -13.72 3.29 -10.39
C GLY A 208 -14.98 3.74 -11.12
N LEU A 209 -14.83 4.49 -12.20
CA LEU A 209 -15.95 4.94 -13.04
C LEU A 209 -16.69 3.76 -13.66
N LEU A 210 -15.95 2.81 -14.24
CA LEU A 210 -16.52 1.61 -14.84
C LEU A 210 -17.24 0.71 -13.82
N GLU A 211 -16.80 0.75 -12.57
CA GLU A 211 -17.47 0.01 -11.48
C GLU A 211 -18.78 0.69 -11.04
N LEU A 212 -18.87 2.00 -11.16
CA LEU A 212 -20.08 2.77 -10.86
C LEU A 212 -21.14 2.56 -11.95
N ASP A 213 -20.83 2.92 -13.19
CA ASP A 213 -21.69 2.70 -14.35
C ASP A 213 -20.84 2.76 -15.63
N GLU A 214 -20.69 1.61 -16.29
CA GLU A 214 -19.87 1.51 -17.50
C GLU A 214 -20.45 2.35 -18.64
N ASP A 215 -21.76 2.30 -18.84
CA ASP A 215 -22.40 3.00 -19.97
C ASP A 215 -22.30 4.52 -19.81
N GLU A 216 -22.59 5.03 -18.61
CA GLU A 216 -22.52 6.46 -18.31
C GLU A 216 -21.10 7.01 -18.42
N HIS A 217 -20.11 6.23 -17.98
CA HIS A 217 -18.74 6.73 -17.81
C HIS A 217 -17.75 6.23 -18.86
N ARG A 218 -18.19 5.50 -19.88
CA ARG A 218 -17.35 4.84 -20.90
C ARG A 218 -16.31 5.78 -21.50
N GLU A 219 -16.76 6.92 -22.02
CA GLU A 219 -15.89 7.89 -22.72
C GLU A 219 -14.80 8.46 -21.79
N LYS A 220 -15.19 8.85 -20.57
CA LYS A 220 -14.26 9.38 -19.58
C LYS A 220 -13.25 8.30 -19.15
N ALA A 221 -13.74 7.08 -18.95
CA ALA A 221 -12.88 5.95 -18.58
C ALA A 221 -11.87 5.63 -19.69
N GLN A 222 -12.28 5.64 -20.97
CA GLN A 222 -11.37 5.46 -22.11
C GLN A 222 -10.25 6.49 -22.09
N SER A 223 -10.61 7.77 -21.98
CA SER A 223 -9.63 8.88 -21.94
C SER A 223 -8.64 8.71 -20.79
N LEU A 224 -9.11 8.28 -19.62
CA LEU A 224 -8.26 8.05 -18.44
C LEU A 224 -7.33 6.82 -18.63
N LEU A 225 -7.80 5.77 -19.28
CA LEU A 225 -6.97 4.60 -19.62
C LEU A 225 -5.87 4.99 -20.61
N GLU A 226 -6.21 5.76 -21.63
CA GLU A 226 -5.23 6.28 -22.60
C GLU A 226 -4.19 7.16 -21.90
N ARG A 227 -4.63 8.04 -21.00
CA ARG A 227 -3.73 8.86 -20.18
C ARG A 227 -2.78 8.00 -19.35
N SER A 228 -3.29 6.94 -18.69
CA SER A 228 -2.46 6.01 -17.94
C SER A 228 -1.41 5.34 -18.84
N ILE A 229 -1.83 4.86 -20.02
CA ILE A 229 -0.95 4.19 -21.00
C ILE A 229 0.16 5.16 -21.47
N ALA A 230 -0.15 6.43 -21.66
CA ALA A 230 0.79 7.45 -22.13
C ALA A 230 1.90 7.74 -21.12
N ILE A 231 1.68 7.51 -19.82
CA ILE A 231 2.71 7.68 -18.78
C ILE A 231 3.69 6.49 -18.84
N PRO A 232 5.01 6.71 -19.07
CA PRO A 232 5.96 5.59 -19.16
C PRO A 232 6.08 4.79 -17.88
N ALA A 233 6.10 3.46 -18.00
CA ALA A 233 6.27 2.56 -16.86
C ALA A 233 7.73 2.54 -16.39
N LYS A 234 7.99 2.89 -15.15
CA LYS A 234 9.33 3.04 -14.55
C LYS A 234 9.83 1.75 -13.85
N ASN A 235 8.94 0.83 -13.53
CA ASN A 235 9.28 -0.36 -12.74
C ASN A 235 8.35 -1.54 -13.11
N ALA A 236 8.59 -2.71 -12.52
CA ALA A 236 7.81 -3.92 -12.81
C ALA A 236 6.32 -3.75 -12.46
N PHE A 237 6.01 -3.13 -11.34
CA PHE A 237 4.61 -2.90 -10.95
C PHE A 237 3.89 -2.02 -11.99
N GLU A 238 4.52 -0.94 -12.42
CA GLU A 238 3.92 -0.04 -13.42
C GLU A 238 3.75 -0.73 -14.79
N ARG A 239 4.61 -1.70 -15.15
CA ARG A 239 4.41 -2.53 -16.34
C ARG A 239 3.14 -3.42 -16.21
N LEU A 240 2.86 -3.92 -15.00
CA LEU A 240 1.62 -4.67 -14.75
C LEU A 240 0.38 -3.75 -14.88
N LEU A 241 0.48 -2.51 -14.38
CA LEU A 241 -0.58 -1.51 -14.53
C LEU A 241 -0.80 -1.15 -16.01
N ASP A 242 0.29 -1.00 -16.77
CA ASP A 242 0.23 -0.71 -18.20
C ASP A 242 -0.54 -1.82 -18.95
N LYS A 243 -0.20 -3.07 -18.65
CA LYS A 243 -0.91 -4.21 -19.22
C LYS A 243 -2.40 -4.17 -18.86
N LEU A 244 -2.72 -3.94 -17.59
CA LEU A 244 -4.11 -3.85 -17.12
C LEU A 244 -4.87 -2.73 -17.85
N ALA A 245 -4.25 -1.55 -18.01
CA ALA A 245 -4.87 -0.41 -18.70
C ALA A 245 -5.19 -0.77 -20.16
N ARG A 246 -4.24 -1.39 -20.87
CA ARG A 246 -4.43 -1.81 -22.27
C ARG A 246 -5.52 -2.88 -22.41
N ASP A 247 -5.52 -3.86 -21.50
CA ASP A 247 -6.52 -4.93 -21.52
C ASP A 247 -7.93 -4.34 -21.30
N ARG A 248 -8.06 -3.38 -20.38
CA ARG A 248 -9.35 -2.71 -20.11
C ARG A 248 -9.80 -1.82 -21.27
N LEU A 249 -8.87 -1.07 -21.85
CA LEU A 249 -9.19 -0.22 -23.03
C LEU A 249 -9.69 -1.10 -24.18
N LYS A 250 -8.97 -2.18 -24.46
CA LYS A 250 -9.35 -3.12 -25.52
C LYS A 250 -10.75 -3.73 -25.26
N ALA A 251 -11.06 -4.04 -24.00
CA ALA A 251 -12.38 -4.57 -23.63
C ALA A 251 -13.49 -3.55 -23.90
N LEU A 252 -13.25 -2.27 -23.62
CA LEU A 252 -14.22 -1.20 -23.89
C LEU A 252 -14.43 -0.92 -25.39
N GLU A 253 -13.40 -1.13 -26.21
CA GLU A 253 -13.45 -0.93 -27.64
C GLU A 253 -14.11 -2.11 -28.39
N ALA A 254 -14.21 -3.25 -27.75
CA ALA A 254 -14.84 -4.43 -28.36
C ALA A 254 -16.33 -4.16 -28.59
N PRO A 255 -16.86 -4.51 -29.76
CA PRO A 255 -18.31 -4.39 -30.00
C PRO A 255 -19.05 -5.16 -28.92
N GLY A 256 -20.05 -4.53 -28.33
CA GLY A 256 -20.79 -5.08 -27.20
C GLY A 256 -21.25 -6.51 -27.41
N GLY A 257 -20.94 -7.42 -26.51
CA GLY A 257 -21.43 -8.78 -26.50
C GLY A 257 -22.88 -8.84 -25.98
#